data_c3a6873bb04988cd3e067eb27d49d52b
#
_entry.id   c3a6873bb04988cd3e067eb27d49d52b
#
_cell.length_a   1.000
_cell.length_b   1.000
_cell.length_c   1.000
_cell.angle_alpha   90.00
_cell.angle_beta   90.00
_cell.angle_gamma   90.00
#
_symmetry.space_group_name_H-M   'P 1'
#
loop_
_entity.id
_entity.type
_entity.pdbx_description
1 polymer ?
#
loop_
_entity_poly.entity_id
_entity_poly.type
_entity_poly.pdbx_seq_one_letter_code
_entity_poly.pdbx_strand_id
1 'polypeptide(L)'
;MLEIWKKNNLINIFKKAYENGVILSGVSAGAVCWFDWILSDSLGSGLKPLKGINLISGSCVPHSSIPKRINKFKLDIKNNKLPAGIAIDDGVAVLFVDGKPSEVYSSRKNHDAFFVNKNKKISLKEYIKEKKNEQNNSK
;
A
#
# COMPACT_ATOMS: atom_id res chain seq x y z
N MET A 1 11.54 9.48 9.11
CA MET A 1 10.25 10.13 8.77
C MET A 1 9.17 9.81 9.81
N LEU A 2 8.64 8.60 9.90
CA LEU A 2 7.51 8.25 10.79
C LEU A 2 7.77 8.54 12.27
N GLU A 3 8.95 8.26 12.80
CA GLU A 3 9.31 8.56 14.20
C GLU A 3 9.29 10.07 14.48
N ILE A 4 9.77 10.89 13.53
CA ILE A 4 9.72 12.36 13.65
C ILE A 4 8.26 12.82 13.65
N TRP A 5 7.41 12.25 12.79
CA TRP A 5 6.00 12.58 12.72
C TRP A 5 5.25 12.21 14.00
N LYS A 6 5.54 11.03 14.58
CA LYS A 6 4.99 10.61 15.88
C LYS A 6 5.39 11.58 16.99
N LYS A 7 6.70 11.88 17.08
CA LYS A 7 7.25 12.77 18.12
C LYS A 7 6.66 14.18 18.07
N ASN A 8 6.32 14.69 16.87
CA ASN A 8 5.77 16.03 16.67
C ASN A 8 4.24 16.04 16.46
N ASN A 9 3.55 14.96 16.80
CA ASN A 9 2.09 14.83 16.67
C ASN A 9 1.52 15.08 15.26
N LEU A 10 2.35 14.99 14.21
CA LEU A 10 1.94 15.24 12.82
C LEU A 10 0.96 14.18 12.30
N ILE A 11 0.99 12.95 12.84
CA ILE A 11 0.08 11.87 12.42
C ILE A 11 -1.38 12.28 12.67
N ASN A 12 -1.67 12.88 13.81
CA ASN A 12 -3.04 13.35 14.12
C ASN A 12 -3.45 14.50 13.20
N ILE A 13 -2.50 15.36 12.81
CA ILE A 13 -2.76 16.46 11.85
C ILE A 13 -3.12 15.87 10.48
N PHE A 14 -2.37 14.88 9.98
CA PHE A 14 -2.67 14.21 8.71
C PHE A 14 -4.03 13.49 8.74
N LYS A 15 -4.35 12.80 9.84
CA LYS A 15 -5.66 12.15 10.00
C LYS A 15 -6.79 13.17 9.92
N LYS A 16 -6.70 14.26 10.67
CA LYS A 16 -7.69 15.34 10.62
C LYS A 16 -7.78 15.99 9.24
N ALA A 17 -6.66 16.22 8.58
CA ALA A 17 -6.65 16.74 7.21
C ALA A 17 -7.40 15.81 6.25
N TYR A 18 -7.12 14.51 6.32
CA TYR A 18 -7.81 13.50 5.52
C TYR A 18 -9.33 13.48 5.80
N GLU A 19 -9.74 13.48 7.08
CA GLU A 19 -11.14 13.54 7.52
C GLU A 19 -11.86 14.82 7.02
N ASN A 20 -11.13 15.91 6.82
CA ASN A 20 -11.63 17.17 6.25
C ASN A 20 -11.52 17.25 4.71
N GLY A 21 -11.28 16.11 4.03
CA GLY A 21 -11.26 16.02 2.57
C GLY A 21 -9.97 16.50 1.90
N VAL A 22 -8.89 16.70 2.64
CA VAL A 22 -7.58 17.02 2.08
C VAL A 22 -7.00 15.78 1.42
N ILE A 23 -6.57 15.90 0.16
CA ILE A 23 -5.90 14.83 -0.56
C ILE A 23 -4.50 14.64 -0.01
N LEU A 24 -4.21 13.44 0.49
CA LEU A 24 -2.88 13.04 0.90
C LEU A 24 -2.21 12.26 -0.23
N SER A 25 -0.98 12.60 -0.56
CA SER A 25 -0.24 11.94 -1.63
C SER A 25 1.23 11.78 -1.26
N GLY A 26 1.95 10.97 -2.02
CA GLY A 26 3.38 10.81 -1.82
C GLY A 26 3.98 9.76 -2.75
N VAL A 27 5.30 9.72 -2.78
CA VAL A 27 6.10 8.80 -3.61
C VAL A 27 6.96 7.93 -2.71
N SER A 28 7.15 6.66 -3.08
CA SER A 28 7.99 5.71 -2.35
C SER A 28 7.64 5.62 -0.85
N ALA A 29 8.52 6.01 0.05
CA ALA A 29 8.25 6.08 1.49
C ALA A 29 7.05 6.97 1.83
N GLY A 30 6.86 8.08 1.11
CA GLY A 30 5.72 8.98 1.25
C GLY A 30 4.40 8.41 0.72
N ALA A 31 4.44 7.42 -0.17
CA ALA A 31 3.25 6.71 -0.63
C ALA A 31 2.82 5.60 0.36
N VAL A 32 3.78 4.82 0.85
CA VAL A 32 3.47 3.64 1.67
C VAL A 32 3.21 3.96 3.14
N CYS A 33 3.64 5.12 3.63
CA CYS A 33 3.45 5.53 5.02
C CYS A 33 1.98 5.61 5.47
N TRP A 34 1.05 5.75 4.54
CA TRP A 34 -0.39 5.80 4.81
C TRP A 34 -1.00 4.45 5.22
N PHE A 35 -0.33 3.34 4.89
CA PHE A 35 -0.78 1.99 5.21
C PHE A 35 -0.58 1.63 6.68
N ASP A 36 -1.27 0.58 7.16
CA ASP A 36 -1.05 0.00 8.49
C ASP A 36 0.34 -0.64 8.59
N TRP A 37 0.75 -1.39 7.55
CA TRP A 37 2.07 -2.00 7.47
C TRP A 37 2.78 -1.65 6.17
N ILE A 38 4.10 -1.55 6.23
CA ILE A 38 4.96 -1.30 5.08
C ILE A 38 6.14 -2.27 5.08
N LEU A 39 6.60 -2.66 3.90
CA LEU A 39 7.87 -3.36 3.75
C LEU A 39 8.93 -2.35 3.32
N SER A 40 9.91 -2.10 4.18
CA SER A 40 10.91 -1.05 4.00
C SER A 40 12.32 -1.51 4.34
N ASP A 41 13.31 -0.91 3.69
CA ASP A 41 14.74 -1.05 3.95
C ASP A 41 15.35 0.14 4.73
N SER A 42 14.54 1.05 5.21
CA SER A 42 14.99 2.28 5.89
C SER A 42 15.74 2.06 7.22
N LEU A 43 15.70 0.86 7.78
CA LEU A 43 16.43 0.48 8.99
C LEU A 43 17.82 -0.12 8.71
N GLY A 44 18.32 -0.09 7.47
CA GLY A 44 19.68 -0.42 7.09
C GLY A 44 20.04 -1.92 7.02
N SER A 45 19.23 -2.83 7.57
CA SER A 45 19.52 -4.27 7.62
C SER A 45 18.63 -5.10 6.67
N GLY A 46 18.27 -4.52 5.50
CA GLY A 46 17.41 -5.15 4.50
C GLY A 46 15.91 -4.86 4.72
N LEU A 47 15.09 -5.50 3.90
CA LEU A 47 13.64 -5.29 3.91
C LEU A 47 12.99 -5.90 5.16
N LYS A 48 12.31 -5.06 5.94
CA LYS A 48 11.59 -5.45 7.16
C LYS A 48 10.18 -4.86 7.20
N PRO A 49 9.22 -5.59 7.83
CA PRO A 49 7.92 -5.03 8.17
C PRO A 49 8.05 -3.87 9.17
N LEU A 50 7.38 -2.77 8.89
CA LEU A 50 7.26 -1.61 9.77
C LEU A 50 5.80 -1.17 9.85
N LYS A 51 5.42 -0.55 10.96
CA LYS A 51 4.12 0.11 11.10
C LYS A 51 4.11 1.45 10.37
N GLY A 52 3.07 1.67 9.56
CA GLY A 52 2.73 2.98 9.01
C GLY A 52 1.79 3.76 9.91
N ILE A 53 0.99 4.66 9.34
CA ILE A 53 0.07 5.50 10.13
C ILE A 53 -1.40 5.04 10.10
N ASN A 54 -1.68 3.94 9.42
CA ASN A 54 -2.97 3.25 9.41
C ASN A 54 -4.17 4.13 8.95
N LEU A 55 -4.01 4.83 7.84
CA LEU A 55 -5.13 5.41 7.08
C LEU A 55 -5.67 4.42 6.04
N ILE A 56 -4.82 3.52 5.55
CA ILE A 56 -5.16 2.46 4.62
C ILE A 56 -4.84 1.12 5.29
N SER A 57 -5.85 0.26 5.40
CA SER A 57 -5.69 -1.07 6.01
C SER A 57 -4.83 -2.00 5.14
N GLY A 58 -4.10 -2.90 5.80
CA GLY A 58 -3.26 -3.88 5.13
C GLY A 58 -1.81 -3.43 4.99
N SER A 59 -1.09 -4.05 4.08
CA SER A 59 0.34 -3.80 3.88
C SER A 59 0.65 -3.24 2.49
N CYS A 60 1.79 -2.57 2.38
CA CYS A 60 2.26 -2.05 1.09
C CYS A 60 3.76 -2.24 0.90
N VAL A 61 4.16 -2.52 -0.35
CA VAL A 61 5.55 -2.49 -0.80
C VAL A 61 5.68 -1.63 -2.06
N PRO A 62 6.54 -0.61 -2.05
CA PRO A 62 6.87 0.18 -3.24
C PRO A 62 7.96 -0.52 -4.04
N HIS A 63 8.15 -0.09 -5.29
CA HIS A 63 9.18 -0.61 -6.21
C HIS A 63 9.07 -2.13 -6.40
N SER A 64 7.85 -2.65 -6.55
CA SER A 64 7.60 -4.09 -6.60
C SER A 64 8.07 -4.75 -7.89
N SER A 65 8.40 -3.99 -8.92
CA SER A 65 9.12 -4.44 -10.11
C SER A 65 10.53 -5.00 -9.79
N ILE A 66 11.09 -4.67 -8.61
CA ILE A 66 12.36 -5.24 -8.13
C ILE A 66 12.09 -6.62 -7.53
N PRO A 67 12.62 -7.73 -8.12
CA PRO A 67 12.32 -9.11 -7.68
C PRO A 67 12.54 -9.36 -6.18
N LYS A 68 13.60 -8.80 -5.60
CA LYS A 68 13.89 -8.93 -4.17
C LYS A 68 12.76 -8.37 -3.30
N ARG A 69 12.14 -7.26 -3.70
CA ARG A 69 11.07 -6.60 -2.94
C ARG A 69 9.78 -7.41 -2.99
N ILE A 70 9.30 -7.76 -4.17
CA ILE A 70 8.06 -8.51 -4.32
C ILE A 70 8.16 -9.92 -3.74
N ASN A 71 9.30 -10.60 -3.88
CA ASN A 71 9.49 -11.94 -3.33
C ASN A 71 9.50 -11.91 -1.79
N LYS A 72 10.19 -10.93 -1.18
CA LYS A 72 10.18 -10.74 0.27
C LYS A 72 8.77 -10.40 0.78
N PHE A 73 8.03 -9.55 0.08
CA PHE A 73 6.67 -9.18 0.43
C PHE A 73 5.73 -10.39 0.45
N LYS A 74 5.76 -11.21 -0.61
CA LYS A 74 5.00 -12.47 -0.67
C LYS A 74 5.36 -13.43 0.46
N LEU A 75 6.65 -13.58 0.74
CA LEU A 75 7.13 -14.45 1.81
C LEU A 75 6.66 -13.99 3.19
N ASP A 76 6.71 -12.68 3.46
CA ASP A 76 6.28 -12.13 4.75
C ASP A 76 4.76 -12.24 4.94
N ILE A 77 3.97 -12.08 3.88
CA ILE A 77 2.52 -12.34 3.91
C ILE A 77 2.25 -13.83 4.16
N LYS A 78 2.94 -14.73 3.44
CA LYS A 78 2.80 -16.17 3.61
C LYS A 78 3.10 -16.61 5.05
N ASN A 79 4.11 -16.01 5.66
CA ASN A 79 4.57 -16.31 7.01
C ASN A 79 3.84 -15.51 8.12
N ASN A 80 2.74 -14.84 7.82
CA ASN A 80 1.97 -13.99 8.76
C ASN A 80 2.77 -12.83 9.41
N LYS A 81 3.88 -12.40 8.83
CA LYS A 81 4.62 -11.22 9.26
C LYS A 81 4.01 -9.92 8.76
N LEU A 82 3.26 -10.01 7.65
CA LEU A 82 2.48 -8.93 7.06
C LEU A 82 1.07 -9.42 6.75
N PRO A 83 0.04 -8.56 6.88
CA PRO A 83 -1.28 -8.85 6.32
C PRO A 83 -1.24 -8.80 4.79
N ALA A 84 -2.30 -9.28 4.14
CA ALA A 84 -2.52 -9.06 2.72
C ALA A 84 -2.39 -7.57 2.37
N GLY A 85 -1.93 -7.27 1.17
CA GLY A 85 -1.64 -5.88 0.83
C GLY A 85 -1.42 -5.62 -0.64
N ILE A 86 -0.83 -4.47 -0.91
CA ILE A 86 -0.67 -3.93 -2.26
C ILE A 86 0.82 -3.77 -2.57
N ALA A 87 1.22 -4.30 -3.72
CA ALA A 87 2.54 -4.12 -4.30
C ALA A 87 2.42 -3.13 -5.47
N ILE A 88 3.25 -2.09 -5.48
CA ILE A 88 3.18 -1.00 -6.47
C ILE A 88 4.51 -0.92 -7.21
N ASP A 89 4.46 -1.05 -8.54
CA ASP A 89 5.64 -0.91 -9.40
C ASP A 89 6.06 0.55 -9.58
N ASP A 90 7.27 0.76 -10.07
CA ASP A 90 7.78 2.08 -10.42
C ASP A 90 6.95 2.71 -11.55
N GLY A 91 6.62 4.00 -11.42
CA GLY A 91 5.82 4.72 -12.40
C GLY A 91 4.33 4.40 -12.36
N VAL A 92 3.87 3.73 -11.29
CA VAL A 92 2.46 3.41 -11.05
C VAL A 92 1.93 4.24 -9.89
N ALA A 93 0.74 4.82 -10.07
CA ALA A 93 -0.02 5.52 -9.04
C ALA A 93 -1.32 4.77 -8.74
N VAL A 94 -1.71 4.72 -7.48
CA VAL A 94 -2.98 4.14 -7.02
C VAL A 94 -3.77 5.21 -6.29
N LEU A 95 -5.00 5.43 -6.74
CA LEU A 95 -5.97 6.26 -6.04
C LEU A 95 -6.71 5.42 -5.00
N PHE A 96 -6.77 5.93 -3.78
CA PHE A 96 -7.59 5.38 -2.70
C PHE A 96 -8.71 6.35 -2.36
N VAL A 97 -9.91 5.82 -2.20
CA VAL A 97 -11.10 6.55 -1.73
C VAL A 97 -11.61 5.80 -0.50
N ASP A 98 -11.76 6.50 0.61
CA ASP A 98 -12.18 5.93 1.90
C ASP A 98 -11.36 4.69 2.31
N GLY A 99 -10.03 4.79 2.13
CA GLY A 99 -9.09 3.72 2.45
C GLY A 99 -9.12 2.50 1.52
N LYS A 100 -9.93 2.51 0.45
CA LYS A 100 -10.06 1.43 -0.53
C LYS A 100 -9.43 1.81 -1.88
N PRO A 101 -8.73 0.91 -2.57
CA PRO A 101 -8.20 1.19 -3.89
C PRO A 101 -9.35 1.40 -4.87
N SER A 102 -9.30 2.49 -5.63
CA SER A 102 -10.35 2.91 -6.58
C SER A 102 -9.87 2.85 -8.02
N GLU A 103 -8.66 3.35 -8.29
CA GLU A 103 -8.11 3.43 -9.65
C GLU A 103 -6.60 3.21 -9.64
N VAL A 104 -6.07 2.72 -10.77
CA VAL A 104 -4.64 2.46 -10.99
C VAL A 104 -4.21 3.09 -12.30
N TYR A 105 -3.20 3.93 -12.24
CA TYR A 105 -2.59 4.61 -13.38
C TYR A 105 -1.13 4.17 -13.54
N SER A 106 -0.69 3.93 -14.76
CA SER A 106 0.70 3.62 -15.06
C SER A 106 1.24 4.51 -16.17
N SER A 107 2.39 5.11 -15.93
CA SER A 107 3.16 5.87 -16.92
C SER A 107 4.14 4.99 -17.71
N ARG A 108 4.24 3.69 -17.36
CA ARG A 108 5.16 2.73 -17.97
C ARG A 108 4.44 1.50 -18.50
N LYS A 109 4.83 1.02 -19.69
CA LYS A 109 4.37 -0.28 -20.19
C LYS A 109 4.80 -1.40 -19.25
N ASN A 110 3.96 -2.42 -19.08
CA ASN A 110 4.21 -3.62 -18.28
C ASN A 110 4.47 -3.36 -16.78
N HIS A 111 4.15 -2.17 -16.27
CA HIS A 111 4.14 -1.86 -14.85
C HIS A 111 2.71 -1.73 -14.35
N ASP A 112 2.43 -2.30 -13.17
CA ASP A 112 1.09 -2.32 -12.58
C ASP A 112 1.18 -2.24 -11.05
N ALA A 113 0.03 -2.18 -10.40
CA ALA A 113 -0.11 -2.47 -8.99
C ALA A 113 -0.81 -3.82 -8.82
N PHE A 114 -0.52 -4.51 -7.72
CA PHE A 114 -1.02 -5.86 -7.48
C PHE A 114 -1.59 -5.99 -6.07
N PHE A 115 -2.72 -6.67 -5.97
CA PHE A 115 -3.18 -7.22 -4.68
C PHE A 115 -2.46 -8.54 -4.43
N VAL A 116 -1.92 -8.71 -3.23
CA VAL A 116 -1.15 -9.87 -2.80
C VAL A 116 -1.72 -10.42 -1.50
N ASN A 117 -2.06 -11.68 -1.47
CA ASN A 117 -2.40 -12.42 -0.27
C ASN A 117 -1.61 -13.74 -0.21
N LYS A 118 -1.91 -14.62 0.75
CA LYS A 118 -1.20 -15.90 0.91
C LYS A 118 -1.28 -16.81 -0.31
N ASN A 119 -2.37 -16.71 -1.07
CA ASN A 119 -2.72 -17.67 -2.12
C ASN A 119 -2.50 -17.11 -3.52
N LYS A 120 -2.62 -15.79 -3.70
CA LYS A 120 -2.59 -15.16 -5.03
C LYS A 120 -1.88 -13.81 -5.07
N LYS A 121 -1.38 -13.49 -6.27
CA LYS A 121 -1.02 -12.15 -6.70
C LYS A 121 -1.82 -11.86 -7.97
N ILE A 122 -2.68 -10.87 -7.95
CA ILE A 122 -3.49 -10.46 -9.12
C ILE A 122 -3.30 -8.97 -9.39
N SER A 123 -3.58 -8.52 -10.62
CA SER A 123 -3.62 -7.10 -10.95
C SER A 123 -4.60 -6.38 -10.00
N LEU A 124 -4.19 -5.22 -9.51
CA LEU A 124 -5.06 -4.43 -8.62
C LEU A 124 -6.32 -3.95 -9.35
N LYS A 125 -6.25 -3.75 -10.66
CA LYS A 125 -7.41 -3.42 -11.50
C LYS A 125 -8.44 -4.56 -11.51
N GLU A 126 -7.97 -5.81 -11.63
CA GLU A 126 -8.85 -7.00 -11.51
C GLU A 126 -9.47 -7.08 -10.12
N TYR A 127 -8.67 -6.95 -9.06
CA TYR A 127 -9.15 -6.97 -7.69
C TYR A 127 -10.23 -5.90 -7.43
N ILE A 128 -10.03 -4.67 -7.90
CA ILE A 128 -11.02 -3.59 -7.79
C ILE A 128 -12.32 -3.95 -8.50
N LYS A 129 -12.23 -4.56 -9.69
CA LYS A 129 -13.39 -5.01 -10.48
C LYS A 129 -14.15 -6.12 -9.77
N GLU A 130 -13.45 -7.13 -9.24
CA GLU A 130 -14.04 -8.20 -8.43
C GLU A 130 -14.83 -7.63 -7.26
N LYS A 131 -14.24 -6.70 -6.50
CA LYS A 131 -14.89 -6.09 -5.32
C LYS A 131 -16.12 -5.24 -5.65
N LYS A 132 -16.11 -4.52 -6.75
CA LYS A 132 -17.29 -3.79 -7.23
C LYS A 132 -18.44 -4.73 -7.60
N ASN A 133 -18.15 -5.86 -8.25
CA ASN A 133 -19.15 -6.87 -8.62
C ASN A 133 -19.77 -7.55 -7.38
N GLU A 134 -18.95 -7.90 -6.36
CA GLU A 134 -19.43 -8.46 -5.09
C GLU A 134 -20.43 -7.51 -4.40
N GLN A 135 -20.15 -6.20 -4.38
CA GLN A 135 -21.03 -5.21 -3.76
C GLN A 135 -22.36 -5.02 -4.52
N ASN A 136 -22.34 -5.15 -5.85
CA ASN A 136 -23.55 -5.04 -6.66
C ASN A 136 -24.47 -6.28 -6.54
N ASN A 137 -23.88 -7.45 -6.31
CA ASN A 137 -24.63 -8.71 -6.14
C ASN A 137 -25.18 -8.92 -4.72
N SER A 138 -24.79 -8.06 -3.77
CA SER A 138 -25.23 -8.12 -2.36
C SER A 138 -26.34 -7.13 -2.04
N LYS A 139 -26.86 -6.42 -3.05
CA LYS A 139 -28.02 -5.53 -2.98
C LYS A 139 -29.23 -6.17 -3.66
#